data_4e51425a1a75abf03f60929fcc6c1b91
#
_entry.id   4e51425a1a75abf03f60929fcc6c1b91
#
_cell.length_a   1.000
_cell.length_b   1.000
_cell.length_c   1.000
_cell.angle_alpha   90.00
_cell.angle_beta   90.00
_cell.angle_gamma   90.00
#
_symmetry.space_group_name_H-M   'P 1'
#
loop_
_entity.id
_entity.type
_entity.pdbx_description
1 polymer ?
#
loop_
_entity_poly.entity_id
_entity_poly.type
_entity_poly.pdbx_seq_one_letter_code
_entity_poly.pdbx_strand_id
1 'polypeptide(L)'
;MTAYNFNESELEQAVLEYFQELYYDIQLGPEISPGGAYPERDDYDQVILQDRLMNALRRINPKMPNEALEDAYRQVVIAKSPSLLVNNKEFYRLITDGVNVEVRRPDGSIKTDKVWLFDFSEAGTDNNDWLAVNQYTVIENHNHRRPDV
;
A
#
# COMPACT_ATOMS: atom_id res chain seq x y z
N MET A 1 -20.35 28.48 27.80
CA MET A 1 -19.84 27.70 26.66
C MET A 1 -18.71 26.83 27.17
N THR A 2 -18.95 25.54 27.31
CA THR A 2 -17.90 24.57 27.62
C THR A 2 -17.08 24.41 26.35
N ALA A 3 -15.82 24.87 26.37
CA ALA A 3 -14.88 24.56 25.33
C ALA A 3 -14.67 23.04 25.34
N TYR A 4 -15.15 22.35 24.33
CA TYR A 4 -14.80 20.95 24.09
C TYR A 4 -13.30 20.94 23.77
N ASN A 5 -12.52 20.52 24.74
CA ASN A 5 -11.09 20.29 24.57
C ASN A 5 -10.95 18.89 23.97
N PHE A 6 -11.06 18.75 22.66
CA PHE A 6 -10.73 17.51 21.97
C PHE A 6 -9.25 17.23 22.23
N ASN A 7 -8.96 16.10 22.86
CA ASN A 7 -7.60 15.62 22.95
C ASN A 7 -7.25 14.87 21.65
N GLU A 8 -5.96 14.74 21.37
CA GLU A 8 -5.41 14.08 20.17
C GLU A 8 -5.96 12.66 19.99
N SER A 9 -6.10 11.90 21.08
CA SER A 9 -6.61 10.54 21.07
C SER A 9 -8.10 10.45 20.69
N GLU A 10 -8.93 11.44 21.11
CA GLU A 10 -10.34 11.49 20.72
C GLU A 10 -10.49 11.81 19.22
N LEU A 11 -9.63 12.67 18.70
CA LEU A 11 -9.62 13.00 17.27
C LEU A 11 -9.17 11.80 16.43
N GLU A 12 -8.11 11.12 16.84
CA GLU A 12 -7.62 9.90 16.18
C GLU A 12 -8.70 8.81 16.13
N GLN A 13 -9.37 8.57 17.27
CA GLN A 13 -10.48 7.61 17.34
C GLN A 13 -11.64 7.97 16.41
N ALA A 14 -12.04 9.25 16.37
CA ALA A 14 -13.10 9.72 15.49
C ALA A 14 -12.74 9.54 14.00
N VAL A 15 -11.47 9.74 13.63
CA VAL A 15 -10.99 9.52 12.25
C VAL A 15 -11.05 8.04 11.89
N LEU A 16 -10.63 7.14 12.78
CA LEU A 16 -10.71 5.69 12.55
C LEU A 16 -12.17 5.23 12.41
N GLU A 17 -13.08 5.70 13.25
CA GLU A 17 -14.52 5.43 13.13
C GLU A 17 -15.08 5.89 11.78
N TYR A 18 -14.67 7.07 11.31
CA TYR A 18 -15.06 7.58 10.00
C TYR A 18 -14.56 6.68 8.86
N PHE A 19 -13.31 6.20 8.91
CA PHE A 19 -12.80 5.26 7.92
C PHE A 19 -13.56 3.92 7.96
N GLN A 20 -13.93 3.46 9.15
CA GLN A 20 -14.74 2.24 9.30
C GLN A 20 -16.13 2.40 8.66
N GLU A 21 -16.77 3.56 8.80
CA GLU A 21 -18.03 3.88 8.11
C GLU A 21 -17.88 3.90 6.58
N LEU A 22 -16.68 4.21 6.07
CA LEU A 22 -16.32 4.15 4.66
C LEU A 22 -15.88 2.74 4.19
N TYR A 23 -16.07 1.72 5.01
CA TYR A 23 -15.73 0.32 4.74
C TYR A 23 -14.22 0.05 4.62
N TYR A 24 -13.38 0.84 5.29
CA TYR A 24 -11.97 0.51 5.47
C TYR A 24 -11.79 -0.53 6.58
N ASP A 25 -10.90 -1.49 6.36
CA ASP A 25 -10.36 -2.29 7.45
C ASP A 25 -9.47 -1.42 8.34
N ILE A 26 -9.61 -1.58 9.65
CA ILE A 26 -8.80 -0.83 10.62
C ILE A 26 -7.77 -1.77 11.23
N GLN A 27 -6.50 -1.36 11.19
CA GLN A 27 -5.41 -2.03 11.87
C GLN A 27 -4.65 -1.06 12.78
N LEU A 28 -4.19 -1.56 13.91
CA LEU A 28 -3.36 -0.78 14.82
C LEU A 28 -1.89 -0.93 14.42
N GLY A 29 -1.21 0.18 14.14
CA GLY A 29 0.18 0.17 13.70
C GLY A 29 1.12 -0.64 14.60
N PRO A 30 1.06 -0.53 15.94
CA PRO A 30 1.85 -1.37 16.84
C PRO A 30 1.60 -2.88 16.70
N GLU A 31 0.38 -3.31 16.36
CA GLU A 31 0.04 -4.74 16.23
C GLU A 31 0.61 -5.35 14.96
N ILE A 32 0.64 -4.59 13.86
CA ILE A 32 1.18 -5.05 12.56
C ILE A 32 2.67 -4.72 12.35
N SER A 33 3.29 -4.06 13.32
CA SER A 33 4.71 -3.72 13.31
C SER A 33 5.59 -4.93 13.65
N PRO A 34 6.91 -4.88 13.34
CA PRO A 34 7.84 -5.93 13.75
C PRO A 34 7.75 -6.22 15.25
N GLY A 35 7.52 -7.48 15.60
CA GLY A 35 7.32 -7.91 16.99
C GLY A 35 5.94 -7.61 17.58
N GLY A 36 5.01 -7.08 16.82
CA GLY A 36 3.60 -6.92 17.20
C GLY A 36 2.86 -8.25 17.29
N ALA A 37 1.57 -8.19 17.66
CA ALA A 37 0.74 -9.38 17.81
C ALA A 37 0.43 -10.08 16.47
N TYR A 38 0.32 -9.30 15.39
CA TYR A 38 0.00 -9.77 14.04
C TYR A 38 0.90 -9.07 13.01
N PRO A 39 2.22 -9.31 13.02
CA PRO A 39 3.16 -8.55 12.21
C PRO A 39 2.89 -8.77 10.72
N GLU A 40 2.77 -7.68 9.96
CA GLU A 40 2.62 -7.68 8.51
C GLU A 40 3.87 -7.18 7.78
N ARG A 41 4.93 -6.83 8.53
CA ARG A 41 6.24 -6.41 8.03
C ARG A 41 7.35 -6.85 8.97
N ASP A 42 8.53 -7.08 8.42
CA ASP A 42 9.68 -7.60 9.17
C ASP A 42 10.56 -6.49 9.76
N ASP A 43 10.53 -5.29 9.16
CA ASP A 43 11.33 -4.14 9.58
C ASP A 43 10.51 -2.85 9.54
N TYR A 44 10.92 -1.84 10.33
CA TYR A 44 10.28 -0.53 10.40
C TYR A 44 10.60 0.36 9.18
N ASP A 45 11.58 0.03 8.35
CA ASP A 45 11.86 0.72 7.08
C ASP A 45 10.92 0.27 5.94
N GLN A 46 10.25 -0.87 6.11
CA GLN A 46 9.25 -1.37 5.17
C GLN A 46 7.97 -0.52 5.26
N VAL A 47 7.80 0.38 4.31
CA VAL A 47 6.60 1.23 4.21
C VAL A 47 5.44 0.46 3.58
N ILE A 48 5.74 -0.43 2.62
CA ILE A 48 4.74 -1.19 1.86
C ILE A 48 4.53 -2.55 2.51
N LEU A 49 3.28 -2.91 2.79
CA LEU A 49 2.89 -4.22 3.30
C LEU A 49 2.90 -5.24 2.15
N GLN A 50 3.97 -6.03 2.08
CA GLN A 50 4.28 -6.91 0.94
C GLN A 50 3.15 -7.88 0.62
N ASP A 51 2.68 -8.62 1.62
CA ASP A 51 1.66 -9.66 1.40
C ASP A 51 0.33 -9.06 0.96
N ARG A 52 -0.06 -7.92 1.52
CA ARG A 52 -1.27 -7.21 1.09
C ARG A 52 -1.15 -6.77 -0.36
N LEU A 53 -0.03 -6.13 -0.74
CA LEU A 53 0.19 -5.71 -2.12
C LEU A 53 0.19 -6.90 -3.08
N MET A 54 0.91 -7.98 -2.78
CA MET A 54 0.95 -9.17 -3.64
C MET A 54 -0.41 -9.84 -3.77
N ASN A 55 -1.21 -9.90 -2.71
CA ASN A 55 -2.57 -10.43 -2.76
C ASN A 55 -3.49 -9.54 -3.59
N ALA A 56 -3.38 -8.22 -3.48
CA ALA A 56 -4.11 -7.27 -4.31
C ALA A 56 -3.72 -7.42 -5.79
N LEU A 57 -2.42 -7.50 -6.10
CA LEU A 57 -1.94 -7.70 -7.48
C LEU A 57 -2.53 -8.96 -8.13
N ARG A 58 -2.57 -10.08 -7.41
CA ARG A 58 -3.18 -11.32 -7.90
C ARG A 58 -4.69 -11.19 -8.13
N ARG A 59 -5.38 -10.52 -7.24
CA ARG A 59 -6.83 -10.32 -7.31
C ARG A 59 -7.23 -9.38 -8.45
N ILE A 60 -6.49 -8.28 -8.61
CA ILE A 60 -6.77 -7.25 -9.63
C ILE A 60 -6.32 -7.73 -11.03
N ASN A 61 -5.29 -8.57 -11.11
CA ASN A 61 -4.69 -9.03 -12.38
C ASN A 61 -4.76 -10.57 -12.54
N PRO A 62 -5.94 -11.19 -12.56
CA PRO A 62 -6.07 -12.65 -12.48
C PRO A 62 -5.49 -13.40 -13.69
N LYS A 63 -5.22 -12.70 -14.81
CA LYS A 63 -4.67 -13.29 -16.04
C LYS A 63 -3.15 -13.14 -16.15
N MET A 64 -2.52 -12.42 -15.22
CA MET A 64 -1.08 -12.20 -15.24
C MET A 64 -0.32 -13.36 -14.60
N PRO A 65 0.80 -13.82 -15.21
CA PRO A 65 1.66 -14.80 -14.59
C PRO A 65 2.34 -14.22 -13.33
N ASN A 66 2.65 -15.11 -12.38
CA ASN A 66 3.22 -14.69 -11.10
C ASN A 66 4.54 -13.92 -11.26
N GLU A 67 5.39 -14.30 -12.22
CA GLU A 67 6.64 -13.60 -12.53
C GLU A 67 6.42 -12.12 -12.90
N ALA A 68 5.34 -11.82 -13.66
CA ALA A 68 4.99 -10.46 -14.03
C ALA A 68 4.49 -9.65 -12.81
N LEU A 69 3.75 -10.29 -11.89
CA LEU A 69 3.31 -9.66 -10.64
C LEU A 69 4.48 -9.37 -9.71
N GLU A 70 5.44 -10.28 -9.61
CA GLU A 70 6.68 -10.07 -8.83
C GLU A 70 7.54 -8.96 -9.43
N ASP A 71 7.62 -8.86 -10.76
CA ASP A 71 8.31 -7.76 -11.42
C ASP A 71 7.64 -6.42 -11.15
N ALA A 72 6.31 -6.36 -11.24
CA ALA A 72 5.54 -5.18 -10.89
C ALA A 72 5.77 -4.77 -9.42
N TYR A 73 5.73 -5.72 -8.49
CA TYR A 73 6.04 -5.48 -7.08
C TYR A 73 7.42 -4.85 -6.91
N ARG A 74 8.47 -5.42 -7.52
CA ARG A 74 9.83 -4.86 -7.45
C ARG A 74 9.90 -3.44 -7.97
N GLN A 75 9.20 -3.11 -9.06
CA GLN A 75 9.16 -1.77 -9.62
C GLN A 75 8.48 -0.76 -8.69
N VAL A 76 7.51 -1.20 -7.88
CA VAL A 76 6.81 -0.36 -6.90
C VAL A 76 7.68 -0.07 -5.68
N VAL A 77 8.37 -1.09 -5.14
CA VAL A 77 9.09 -0.96 -3.86
C VAL A 77 10.50 -0.37 -3.99
N ILE A 78 11.10 -0.44 -5.18
CA ILE A 78 12.46 0.08 -5.39
C ILE A 78 12.41 1.56 -5.76
N ALA A 79 12.97 2.41 -4.89
CA ALA A 79 13.19 3.81 -5.19
C ALA A 79 14.22 3.97 -6.32
N LYS A 80 13.84 4.66 -7.40
CA LYS A 80 14.67 4.82 -8.62
C LYS A 80 15.54 6.07 -8.60
N SER A 81 15.32 6.98 -7.64
CA SER A 81 16.01 8.27 -7.55
C SER A 81 16.32 8.62 -6.10
N PRO A 82 17.41 9.34 -5.84
CA PRO A 82 17.67 9.93 -4.52
C PRO A 82 16.68 11.07 -4.19
N SER A 83 15.96 11.59 -5.17
CA SER A 83 14.97 12.65 -4.99
C SER A 83 13.61 12.08 -4.59
N LEU A 84 13.14 12.44 -3.39
CA LEU A 84 11.82 12.06 -2.90
C LEU A 84 10.69 12.55 -3.83
N LEU A 85 10.81 13.76 -4.37
CA LEU A 85 9.82 14.32 -5.29
C LEU A 85 9.69 13.49 -6.58
N VAL A 86 10.82 13.04 -7.12
CA VAL A 86 10.85 12.20 -8.33
C VAL A 86 10.23 10.83 -8.02
N ASN A 87 10.56 10.22 -6.90
CA ASN A 87 10.00 8.93 -6.48
C ASN A 87 8.49 9.03 -6.25
N ASN A 88 8.00 10.08 -5.59
CA ASN A 88 6.57 10.29 -5.36
C ASN A 88 5.80 10.46 -6.68
N LYS A 89 6.35 11.22 -7.64
CA LYS A 89 5.75 11.39 -8.97
C LYS A 89 5.71 10.06 -9.73
N GLU A 90 6.77 9.28 -9.68
CA GLU A 90 6.83 7.97 -10.31
C GLU A 90 5.84 6.99 -9.65
N PHE A 91 5.78 6.95 -8.32
CA PHE A 91 4.82 6.12 -7.59
C PHE A 91 3.36 6.46 -7.95
N TYR A 92 3.04 7.76 -8.02
CA TYR A 92 1.72 8.20 -8.45
C TYR A 92 1.40 7.72 -9.87
N ARG A 93 2.37 7.82 -10.80
CA ARG A 93 2.22 7.31 -12.16
C ARG A 93 1.98 5.79 -12.20
N LEU A 94 2.70 5.02 -11.38
CA LEU A 94 2.49 3.57 -11.29
C LEU A 94 1.08 3.21 -10.82
N ILE A 95 0.51 3.98 -9.88
CA ILE A 95 -0.87 3.79 -9.41
C ILE A 95 -1.87 4.12 -10.53
N THR A 96 -1.71 5.25 -11.21
CA THR A 96 -2.69 5.75 -12.18
C THR A 96 -2.63 5.04 -13.53
N ASP A 97 -1.44 4.71 -14.01
CA ASP A 97 -1.20 4.21 -15.37
C ASP A 97 -0.91 2.70 -15.42
N GLY A 98 -0.73 2.08 -14.25
CA GLY A 98 -0.27 0.70 -14.13
C GLY A 98 1.24 0.54 -14.35
N VAL A 99 1.73 -0.64 -14.05
CA VAL A 99 3.14 -1.03 -14.17
C VAL A 99 3.35 -1.80 -15.45
N ASN A 100 4.25 -1.35 -16.31
CA ASN A 100 4.63 -2.08 -17.52
C ASN A 100 5.53 -3.28 -17.14
N VAL A 101 5.16 -4.46 -17.60
CA VAL A 101 5.88 -5.71 -17.38
C VAL A 101 6.08 -6.45 -18.70
N GLU A 102 7.11 -7.27 -18.76
CA GLU A 102 7.35 -8.17 -19.89
C GLU A 102 6.77 -9.56 -19.58
N VAL A 103 5.92 -10.05 -20.47
CA VAL A 103 5.28 -11.36 -20.36
C VAL A 103 5.76 -12.26 -21.51
N ARG A 104 6.35 -13.38 -21.17
CA ARG A 104 6.74 -14.41 -22.16
C ARG A 104 5.52 -15.22 -22.56
N ARG A 105 5.29 -15.34 -23.86
CA ARG A 105 4.23 -16.17 -24.43
C ARG A 105 4.69 -17.63 -24.63
N PRO A 106 3.75 -18.58 -24.80
CA PRO A 106 4.08 -19.97 -25.07
C PRO A 106 4.93 -20.20 -26.33
N ASP A 107 4.84 -19.31 -27.32
CA ASP A 107 5.65 -19.32 -28.56
C ASP A 107 7.07 -18.77 -28.38
N GLY A 108 7.44 -18.35 -27.14
CA GLY A 108 8.73 -17.78 -26.80
C GLY A 108 8.85 -16.28 -27.06
N SER A 109 7.85 -15.64 -27.68
CA SER A 109 7.83 -14.18 -27.87
C SER A 109 7.61 -13.43 -26.55
N ILE A 110 8.12 -12.19 -26.48
CA ILE A 110 7.93 -11.31 -25.33
C ILE A 110 6.91 -10.24 -25.72
N LYS A 111 5.93 -10.03 -24.84
CA LYS A 111 4.94 -8.97 -24.97
C LYS A 111 5.04 -8.04 -23.75
N THR A 112 5.01 -6.73 -24.00
CA THR A 112 4.77 -5.76 -22.91
C THR A 112 3.29 -5.76 -22.57
N ASP A 113 2.99 -5.88 -21.28
CA ASP A 113 1.64 -5.83 -20.74
C ASP A 113 1.61 -4.96 -19.48
N LYS A 114 0.43 -4.71 -18.92
CA LYS A 114 0.27 -3.86 -17.73
C LYS A 114 -0.25 -4.66 -16.54
N VAL A 115 0.38 -4.44 -15.40
CA VAL A 115 -0.13 -4.87 -14.09
C VAL A 115 -0.73 -3.64 -13.40
N TRP A 116 -1.99 -3.74 -13.00
CA TRP A 116 -2.70 -2.70 -12.30
C TRP A 116 -2.50 -2.85 -10.79
N LEU A 117 -2.16 -1.73 -10.13
CA LEU A 117 -2.02 -1.67 -8.68
C LEU A 117 -3.34 -1.38 -7.98
N PHE A 118 -4.28 -0.78 -8.71
CA PHE A 118 -5.57 -0.35 -8.23
C PHE A 118 -6.64 -0.60 -9.29
N ASP A 119 -7.81 -1.06 -8.87
CA ASP A 119 -8.97 -1.25 -9.73
C ASP A 119 -9.84 0.00 -9.71
N PHE A 120 -9.82 0.77 -10.80
CA PHE A 120 -10.62 1.98 -10.99
C PHE A 120 -12.01 1.72 -11.56
N SER A 121 -12.38 0.47 -11.81
CA SER A 121 -13.71 0.12 -12.31
C SER A 121 -14.80 0.30 -11.25
N GLU A 122 -16.06 0.21 -11.64
CA GLU A 122 -17.18 0.25 -10.70
C GLU A 122 -17.13 -0.89 -9.65
N ALA A 123 -16.51 -2.02 -10.00
CA ALA A 123 -16.27 -3.14 -9.09
C ALA A 123 -15.07 -2.91 -8.15
N GLY A 124 -14.33 -1.82 -8.32
CA GLY A 124 -13.11 -1.53 -7.58
C GLY A 124 -13.29 -1.42 -6.08
N THR A 125 -14.49 -1.05 -5.61
CA THR A 125 -14.80 -1.00 -4.17
C THR A 125 -14.60 -2.34 -3.49
N ASP A 126 -15.01 -3.44 -4.15
CA ASP A 126 -14.90 -4.80 -3.60
C ASP A 126 -13.57 -5.47 -3.96
N ASN A 127 -12.89 -4.99 -5.01
CA ASN A 127 -11.68 -5.60 -5.54
C ASN A 127 -10.39 -4.98 -4.96
N ASN A 128 -10.45 -3.75 -4.48
CA ASN A 128 -9.33 -3.10 -3.77
C ASN A 128 -9.31 -3.50 -2.30
N ASP A 129 -8.13 -3.40 -1.68
CA ASP A 129 -7.92 -3.59 -0.24
C ASP A 129 -7.85 -2.20 0.41
N TRP A 130 -8.89 -1.83 1.14
CA TRP A 130 -9.01 -0.54 1.81
C TRP A 130 -8.58 -0.67 3.26
N LEU A 131 -7.43 -0.10 3.61
CA LEU A 131 -6.84 -0.21 4.94
C LEU A 131 -6.52 1.16 5.51
N ALA A 132 -6.98 1.44 6.73
CA ALA A 132 -6.53 2.55 7.54
C ALA A 132 -5.73 2.03 8.74
N VAL A 133 -4.55 2.59 8.94
CA VAL A 133 -3.63 2.19 10.02
C VAL A 133 -3.27 3.42 10.84
N ASN A 134 -3.50 3.35 12.15
CA ASN A 134 -3.02 4.38 13.05
C ASN A 134 -1.62 4.09 13.57
N GLN A 135 -0.90 5.13 13.99
CA GLN A 135 0.41 5.01 14.65
C GLN A 135 1.41 4.13 13.86
N TYR A 136 1.41 4.25 12.52
CA TYR A 136 2.28 3.47 11.63
C TYR A 136 3.70 4.00 11.66
N THR A 137 4.53 3.44 12.52
CA THR A 137 5.93 3.88 12.70
C THR A 137 6.80 3.48 11.53
N VAL A 138 7.50 4.44 10.93
CA VAL A 138 8.56 4.22 9.93
C VAL A 138 9.87 4.73 10.49
N ILE A 139 10.93 3.94 10.37
CA ILE A 139 12.29 4.28 10.81
C ILE A 139 13.22 4.13 9.62
N GLU A 140 13.81 5.24 9.19
CA GLU A 140 14.78 5.26 8.10
C GLU A 140 15.99 6.15 8.50
N ASN A 141 17.20 5.64 8.39
CA ASN A 141 18.43 6.38 8.69
C ASN A 141 18.40 7.10 10.06
N HIS A 142 17.92 6.40 11.11
CA HIS A 142 17.71 6.93 12.48
C HIS A 142 16.60 8.02 12.58
N ASN A 143 15.87 8.30 11.53
CA ASN A 143 14.70 9.17 11.57
C ASN A 143 13.44 8.38 11.84
N HIS A 144 12.71 8.76 12.87
CA HIS A 144 11.42 8.16 13.23
C HIS A 144 10.29 9.05 12.70
N ARG A 145 9.33 8.44 12.04
CA ARG A 145 8.05 9.05 11.64
C ARG A 145 6.92 8.15 12.09
N ARG A 146 5.91 8.74 12.66
CA ARG A 146 4.71 8.03 13.13
C ARG A 146 3.50 8.92 12.90
N PRO A 147 2.83 8.82 11.74
CA PRO A 147 1.55 9.47 11.53
C PRO A 147 0.48 8.91 12.47
N ASP A 148 -0.50 9.72 12.81
CA ASP A 148 -1.60 9.33 13.69
C ASP A 148 -2.56 8.37 12.97
N VAL A 149 -2.88 8.65 11.70
CA VAL A 149 -3.63 7.77 10.77
C VAL A 149 -3.08 7.94 9.36
#